data_4f3aee78e1c4802b79d86698a22410b1
#
_entry.id   4f3aee78e1c4802b79d86698a22410b1
#
_cell.length_a   1.000
_cell.length_b   1.000
_cell.length_c   1.000
_cell.angle_alpha   90.00
_cell.angle_beta   90.00
_cell.angle_gamma   90.00
#
_symmetry.space_group_name_H-M   'P 1'
#
loop_
_entity.id
_entity.type
_entity.pdbx_description
1 polymer ?
#
loop_
_entity_poly.entity_id
_entity_poly.type
_entity_poly.pdbx_seq_one_letter_code
_entity_poly.pdbx_strand_id
1 'polypeptide(L)'
;ICMTACRNRQQSAEVTNYDLPQIKDSGELVVLTLNSSTSYFDYRGEPMGFQYELADQFARSLDVKLKIKVAQNARDLVHKLLQGEGDLIAYNLPVTKEFKDSVEFCGEDIITHQVLVQRNTQKKKKALNNVTELIGKEVYVKPGKYLERLINLDKELGGGILIHEVDNDSITTEDLIMQVSNGEIDYAICDNDLAKLNKTYYPNLNIDLAVSFDQRASWAVRKTSPLLGEAATKWHQENMTSPAYQASSKRYFEISKRTPHGSILSIKDGKISHFDTLFK
;
A
#
# COMPACT_ATOMS: atom_id res chain seq x y z
N ILE A 1 1.02 -45.60 -28.13
CA ILE A 1 1.73 -44.33 -27.82
C ILE A 1 0.71 -43.21 -27.96
N CYS A 2 0.08 -42.81 -26.87
CA CYS A 2 -0.70 -41.59 -26.76
C CYS A 2 -1.25 -41.54 -25.33
N MET A 3 -0.53 -40.91 -24.44
CA MET A 3 -1.06 -40.46 -23.14
C MET A 3 -0.22 -39.29 -22.66
N THR A 4 -0.61 -38.07 -22.99
CA THR A 4 -0.19 -36.84 -22.28
C THR A 4 -1.05 -35.65 -22.77
N ALA A 5 -2.32 -35.61 -22.41
CA ALA A 5 -3.15 -34.41 -22.64
C ALA A 5 -4.38 -34.37 -21.72
N CYS A 6 -4.23 -34.54 -20.42
CA CYS A 6 -5.36 -34.37 -19.49
C CYS A 6 -4.94 -33.84 -18.12
N ARG A 7 -4.07 -32.81 -18.08
CA ARG A 7 -3.68 -32.23 -16.77
C ARG A 7 -3.98 -30.73 -16.62
N ASN A 8 -4.50 -30.08 -17.67
CA ASN A 8 -4.69 -28.61 -17.65
C ASN A 8 -6.16 -28.16 -17.55
N ARG A 9 -7.13 -29.08 -17.41
CA ARG A 9 -8.55 -28.70 -17.34
C ARG A 9 -9.15 -28.75 -15.92
N GLN A 10 -8.46 -29.34 -14.96
CA GLN A 10 -8.96 -29.45 -13.58
C GLN A 10 -8.61 -28.23 -12.71
N GLN A 11 -7.55 -27.50 -13.02
CA GLN A 11 -7.17 -26.33 -12.22
C GLN A 11 -8.13 -25.12 -12.34
N SER A 12 -8.83 -24.96 -13.45
CA SER A 12 -9.75 -23.82 -13.63
C SER A 12 -11.14 -24.03 -13.01
N ALA A 13 -11.54 -25.25 -12.71
CA ALA A 13 -12.84 -25.55 -12.10
C ALA A 13 -12.81 -25.50 -10.56
N GLU A 14 -11.65 -25.76 -9.94
CA GLU A 14 -11.49 -25.71 -8.47
C GLU A 14 -11.45 -24.27 -7.93
N VAL A 15 -10.96 -23.31 -8.72
CA VAL A 15 -10.90 -21.89 -8.33
C VAL A 15 -12.30 -21.25 -8.22
N THR A 16 -13.28 -21.75 -8.94
CA THR A 16 -14.63 -21.15 -8.97
C THR A 16 -15.47 -21.38 -7.72
N ASN A 17 -15.12 -22.34 -6.87
CA ASN A 17 -15.86 -22.67 -5.66
C ASN A 17 -15.03 -22.62 -4.38
N TYR A 18 -13.89 -21.92 -4.38
CA TYR A 18 -13.02 -21.80 -3.23
C TYR A 18 -13.39 -20.54 -2.42
N ASP A 19 -14.07 -20.75 -1.29
CA ASP A 19 -14.57 -19.69 -0.41
C ASP A 19 -14.26 -20.01 1.06
N LEU A 20 -14.81 -19.31 2.00
CA LEU A 20 -14.53 -19.42 3.44
C LEU A 20 -14.58 -20.88 3.99
N PRO A 21 -15.54 -21.75 3.62
CA PRO A 21 -15.51 -23.13 4.10
C PRO A 21 -14.25 -23.89 3.71
N GLN A 22 -13.81 -23.78 2.44
CA GLN A 22 -12.59 -24.45 1.95
C GLN A 22 -11.33 -23.87 2.59
N ILE A 23 -11.31 -22.56 2.87
CA ILE A 23 -10.21 -21.91 3.59
C ILE A 23 -10.11 -22.47 5.01
N LYS A 24 -11.24 -22.63 5.71
CA LYS A 24 -11.26 -23.23 7.06
C LYS A 24 -10.83 -24.70 7.04
N ASP A 25 -11.27 -25.46 6.04
CA ASP A 25 -10.90 -26.85 5.89
C ASP A 25 -9.38 -27.02 5.57
N SER A 26 -8.83 -26.12 4.78
CA SER A 26 -7.38 -26.12 4.48
C SER A 26 -6.50 -25.66 5.66
N GLY A 27 -7.09 -24.86 6.57
CA GLY A 27 -6.40 -24.24 7.69
C GLY A 27 -5.46 -23.09 7.29
N GLU A 28 -5.54 -22.59 6.05
CA GLU A 28 -4.71 -21.48 5.54
C GLU A 28 -5.54 -20.42 4.82
N LEU A 29 -5.25 -19.15 5.09
CA LEU A 29 -5.71 -17.99 4.34
C LEU A 29 -4.53 -17.39 3.56
N VAL A 30 -4.58 -17.43 2.24
CA VAL A 30 -3.54 -16.85 1.39
C VAL A 30 -3.91 -15.41 1.03
N VAL A 31 -3.14 -14.47 1.54
CA VAL A 31 -3.37 -13.03 1.36
C VAL A 31 -2.37 -12.45 0.37
N LEU A 32 -2.91 -11.72 -0.60
CA LEU A 32 -2.17 -10.95 -1.59
C LEU A 32 -2.02 -9.50 -1.11
N THR A 33 -0.82 -8.95 -1.20
CA THR A 33 -0.53 -7.56 -0.81
C THR A 33 0.63 -6.99 -1.61
N LEU A 34 0.96 -5.71 -1.39
CA LEU A 34 2.13 -5.06 -2.00
C LEU A 34 3.24 -4.88 -0.96
N ASN A 35 4.47 -4.78 -1.46
CA ASN A 35 5.61 -4.43 -0.62
C ASN A 35 5.62 -2.91 -0.37
N SER A 36 5.30 -2.50 0.85
CA SER A 36 5.40 -1.13 1.34
C SER A 36 5.32 -1.10 2.87
N SER A 37 5.78 0.00 3.46
CA SER A 37 5.75 0.17 4.92
C SER A 37 4.34 0.22 5.54
N THR A 38 3.31 0.56 4.75
CA THR A 38 1.91 0.52 5.18
C THR A 38 1.24 -0.83 4.93
N SER A 39 1.73 -1.63 3.97
CA SER A 39 1.09 -2.88 3.58
C SER A 39 1.78 -4.09 4.18
N TYR A 40 2.94 -4.47 3.64
CA TYR A 40 3.75 -5.60 4.09
C TYR A 40 5.21 -5.36 3.77
N PHE A 41 6.11 -5.68 4.69
CA PHE A 41 7.55 -5.74 4.49
C PHE A 41 8.19 -6.68 5.50
N ASP A 42 9.36 -7.21 5.16
CA ASP A 42 10.17 -7.99 6.09
C ASP A 42 11.17 -7.07 6.81
N TYR A 43 11.21 -7.15 8.12
CA TYR A 43 12.19 -6.45 8.94
C TYR A 43 12.96 -7.46 9.79
N ARG A 44 14.20 -7.75 9.42
CA ARG A 44 15.08 -8.71 10.12
C ARG A 44 14.48 -10.11 10.26
N GLY A 45 13.74 -10.57 9.25
CA GLY A 45 13.06 -11.86 9.26
C GLY A 45 11.68 -11.82 9.94
N GLU A 46 11.22 -10.66 10.42
CA GLU A 46 9.91 -10.49 11.01
C GLU A 46 8.98 -9.75 10.04
N PRO A 47 7.82 -10.32 9.73
CA PRO A 47 6.84 -9.68 8.86
C PRO A 47 6.16 -8.50 9.58
N MET A 48 6.06 -7.37 8.89
CA MET A 48 5.50 -6.12 9.40
C MET A 48 4.64 -5.43 8.34
N GLY A 49 3.88 -4.42 8.74
CA GLY A 49 3.01 -3.60 7.90
C GLY A 49 1.61 -3.52 8.47
N PHE A 50 0.94 -2.38 8.29
CA PHE A 50 -0.41 -2.18 8.87
C PHE A 50 -1.41 -3.17 8.28
N GLN A 51 -1.44 -3.33 6.95
CA GLN A 51 -2.37 -4.26 6.30
C GLN A 51 -2.05 -5.72 6.66
N TYR A 52 -0.75 -6.05 6.82
CA TYR A 52 -0.33 -7.36 7.30
C TYR A 52 -0.86 -7.66 8.70
N GLU A 53 -0.73 -6.70 9.63
CA GLU A 53 -1.22 -6.90 11.02
C GLU A 53 -2.74 -7.09 11.07
N LEU A 54 -3.49 -6.36 10.24
CA LEU A 54 -4.94 -6.53 10.13
C LEU A 54 -5.29 -7.90 9.54
N ALA A 55 -4.58 -8.33 8.49
CA ALA A 55 -4.79 -9.64 7.88
C ALA A 55 -4.45 -10.78 8.84
N ASP A 56 -3.40 -10.64 9.67
CA ASP A 56 -3.05 -11.62 10.70
C ASP A 56 -4.12 -11.72 11.79
N GLN A 57 -4.63 -10.59 12.28
CA GLN A 57 -5.73 -10.56 13.23
C GLN A 57 -7.01 -11.19 12.63
N PHE A 58 -7.31 -10.92 11.37
CA PHE A 58 -8.44 -11.52 10.67
C PHE A 58 -8.27 -13.04 10.52
N ALA A 59 -7.11 -13.53 10.05
CA ALA A 59 -6.84 -14.95 9.92
C ALA A 59 -6.95 -15.69 11.26
N ARG A 60 -6.44 -15.12 12.35
CA ARG A 60 -6.60 -15.66 13.71
C ARG A 60 -8.07 -15.72 14.14
N SER A 61 -8.88 -14.75 13.77
CA SER A 61 -10.32 -14.77 14.08
C SER A 61 -11.08 -15.89 13.36
N LEU A 62 -10.53 -16.37 12.25
CA LEU A 62 -11.05 -17.51 11.48
C LEU A 62 -10.47 -18.87 11.93
N ASP A 63 -9.50 -18.85 12.85
CA ASP A 63 -8.73 -20.03 13.30
C ASP A 63 -7.94 -20.69 12.15
N VAL A 64 -7.34 -19.86 11.27
CA VAL A 64 -6.51 -20.30 10.15
C VAL A 64 -5.13 -19.63 10.17
N LYS A 65 -4.15 -20.23 9.51
CA LYS A 65 -2.82 -19.67 9.34
C LYS A 65 -2.79 -18.63 8.22
N LEU A 66 -2.15 -17.49 8.46
CA LEU A 66 -1.91 -16.50 7.43
C LEU A 66 -0.71 -16.92 6.54
N LYS A 67 -0.88 -16.79 5.23
CA LYS A 67 0.19 -16.90 4.25
C LYS A 67 0.18 -15.66 3.36
N ILE A 68 1.32 -14.98 3.25
CA ILE A 68 1.45 -13.77 2.44
C ILE A 68 2.09 -14.07 1.09
N LYS A 69 1.51 -13.48 0.04
CA LYS A 69 2.15 -13.39 -1.29
C LYS A 69 2.16 -11.94 -1.73
N VAL A 70 3.32 -11.48 -2.18
CA VAL A 70 3.53 -10.11 -2.62
C VAL A 70 3.35 -10.02 -4.13
N ALA A 71 2.59 -9.02 -4.58
CA ALA A 71 2.41 -8.67 -5.98
C ALA A 71 3.22 -7.41 -6.33
N GLN A 72 3.37 -7.14 -7.63
CA GLN A 72 4.16 -6.02 -8.13
C GLN A 72 3.37 -4.69 -8.08
N ASN A 73 2.08 -4.74 -8.36
CA ASN A 73 1.18 -3.57 -8.40
C ASN A 73 -0.28 -3.99 -8.24
N ALA A 74 -1.20 -3.02 -8.22
CA ALA A 74 -2.64 -3.25 -8.03
C ALA A 74 -3.27 -4.16 -9.09
N ARG A 75 -2.86 -4.06 -10.36
CA ARG A 75 -3.36 -4.94 -11.43
C ARG A 75 -2.86 -6.37 -11.25
N ASP A 76 -1.60 -6.54 -10.85
CA ASP A 76 -1.03 -7.86 -10.54
C ASP A 76 -1.72 -8.51 -9.32
N LEU A 77 -2.10 -7.71 -8.30
CA LEU A 77 -2.93 -8.20 -7.19
C LEU A 77 -4.24 -8.84 -7.69
N VAL A 78 -4.98 -8.09 -8.52
CA VAL A 78 -6.26 -8.56 -9.06
C VAL A 78 -6.04 -9.77 -9.98
N HIS A 79 -5.03 -9.74 -10.84
CA HIS A 79 -4.71 -10.86 -11.71
C HIS A 79 -4.41 -12.14 -10.92
N LYS A 80 -3.54 -12.07 -9.91
CA LYS A 80 -3.19 -13.20 -9.03
C LYS A 80 -4.40 -13.73 -8.26
N LEU A 81 -5.28 -12.83 -7.77
CA LEU A 81 -6.51 -13.22 -7.10
C LEU A 81 -7.41 -14.04 -8.03
N LEU A 82 -7.61 -13.58 -9.26
CA LEU A 82 -8.44 -14.26 -10.27
C LEU A 82 -7.84 -15.59 -10.74
N GLN A 83 -6.51 -15.72 -10.71
CA GLN A 83 -5.81 -16.99 -11.00
C GLN A 83 -5.85 -17.98 -9.82
N GLY A 84 -6.42 -17.61 -8.68
CA GLY A 84 -6.47 -18.47 -7.49
C GLY A 84 -5.11 -18.56 -6.74
N GLU A 85 -4.19 -17.66 -7.00
CA GLU A 85 -2.91 -17.62 -6.29
C GLU A 85 -3.04 -17.12 -4.84
N GLY A 86 -4.16 -16.48 -4.51
CA GLY A 86 -4.53 -16.04 -3.17
C GLY A 86 -6.04 -15.98 -3.02
N ASP A 87 -6.50 -15.72 -1.81
CA ASP A 87 -7.93 -15.72 -1.44
C ASP A 87 -8.47 -14.33 -1.19
N LEU A 88 -7.63 -13.46 -0.63
CA LEU A 88 -7.96 -12.10 -0.20
C LEU A 88 -6.85 -11.12 -0.61
N ILE A 89 -7.23 -9.97 -1.10
CA ILE A 89 -6.33 -8.82 -1.24
C ILE A 89 -6.45 -7.98 0.03
N ALA A 90 -5.39 -7.95 0.85
CA ALA A 90 -5.25 -7.02 1.98
C ALA A 90 -4.35 -5.85 1.56
N TYR A 91 -4.95 -4.91 0.91
CA TYR A 91 -4.35 -3.68 0.40
C TYR A 91 -5.46 -2.63 0.21
N ASN A 92 -5.14 -1.36 0.31
CA ASN A 92 -6.04 -0.27 -0.03
C ASN A 92 -6.27 -0.21 -1.55
N LEU A 93 -6.96 -1.23 -2.08
CA LEU A 93 -7.23 -1.35 -3.51
C LEU A 93 -8.24 -0.27 -3.92
N PRO A 94 -7.92 0.63 -4.87
CA PRO A 94 -8.85 1.67 -5.31
C PRO A 94 -10.15 1.09 -5.87
N VAL A 95 -11.29 1.62 -5.45
CA VAL A 95 -12.62 1.19 -5.90
C VAL A 95 -12.92 1.84 -7.26
N THR A 96 -12.23 1.39 -8.31
CA THR A 96 -12.41 1.84 -9.70
C THR A 96 -13.43 0.98 -10.44
N LYS A 97 -13.95 1.47 -11.57
CA LYS A 97 -14.84 0.68 -12.44
C LYS A 97 -14.14 -0.60 -12.91
N GLU A 98 -12.89 -0.48 -13.37
CA GLU A 98 -12.08 -1.62 -13.82
C GLU A 98 -12.04 -2.76 -12.79
N PHE A 99 -11.77 -2.44 -11.53
CA PHE A 99 -11.68 -3.44 -10.48
C PHE A 99 -13.04 -3.94 -10.00
N LYS A 100 -14.07 -3.08 -9.94
CA LYS A 100 -15.46 -3.50 -9.64
C LYS A 100 -16.00 -4.56 -10.60
N ASP A 101 -15.61 -4.49 -11.85
CA ASP A 101 -16.03 -5.47 -12.85
C ASP A 101 -15.37 -6.85 -12.62
N SER A 102 -14.25 -6.91 -11.91
CA SER A 102 -13.42 -8.11 -11.74
C SER A 102 -13.51 -8.73 -10.34
N VAL A 103 -13.58 -7.91 -9.28
CA VAL A 103 -13.53 -8.38 -7.88
C VAL A 103 -14.74 -7.89 -7.07
N GLU A 104 -14.95 -8.50 -5.91
CA GLU A 104 -15.86 -8.01 -4.88
C GLU A 104 -15.07 -7.31 -3.79
N PHE A 105 -15.43 -6.05 -3.50
CA PHE A 105 -14.81 -5.26 -2.44
C PHE A 105 -15.38 -5.63 -1.08
N CYS A 106 -14.53 -5.68 -0.08
CA CYS A 106 -14.88 -6.10 1.28
C CYS A 106 -14.01 -5.40 2.33
N GLY A 107 -14.32 -5.67 3.59
CA GLY A 107 -13.60 -5.05 4.71
C GLY A 107 -14.08 -3.63 4.97
N GLU A 108 -13.16 -2.75 5.36
CA GLU A 108 -13.42 -1.34 5.60
C GLU A 108 -13.33 -0.55 4.30
N ASP A 109 -14.33 0.30 4.04
CA ASP A 109 -14.24 1.33 3.00
C ASP A 109 -13.50 2.54 3.57
N ILE A 110 -12.29 2.76 3.10
CA ILE A 110 -11.51 3.94 3.47
C ILE A 110 -11.53 5.00 2.36
N ILE A 111 -11.35 6.24 2.75
CA ILE A 111 -11.09 7.34 1.82
C ILE A 111 -9.59 7.59 1.76
N THR A 112 -9.03 7.53 0.57
CA THR A 112 -7.62 7.79 0.30
C THR A 112 -7.46 8.80 -0.80
N HIS A 113 -6.35 9.51 -0.81
CA HIS A 113 -5.95 10.43 -1.87
C HIS A 113 -4.42 10.51 -1.94
N GLN A 114 -3.91 11.08 -3.01
CA GLN A 114 -2.49 11.33 -3.15
C GLN A 114 -2.16 12.74 -2.68
N VAL A 115 -1.00 12.88 -2.05
CA VAL A 115 -0.53 14.16 -1.50
C VAL A 115 0.85 14.52 -2.06
N LEU A 116 1.10 15.82 -2.10
CA LEU A 116 2.44 16.35 -2.30
C LEU A 116 3.22 16.21 -0.98
N VAL A 117 4.33 15.52 -1.05
CA VAL A 117 5.32 15.48 0.03
C VAL A 117 6.32 16.61 -0.20
N GLN A 118 6.43 17.52 0.75
CA GLN A 118 7.32 18.67 0.73
C GLN A 118 7.82 18.95 2.15
N ARG A 119 8.79 19.85 2.29
CA ARG A 119 9.21 20.31 3.63
C ARG A 119 8.28 21.39 4.17
N ASN A 120 8.14 21.45 5.50
CA ASN A 120 7.49 22.57 6.17
C ASN A 120 8.12 23.91 5.73
N THR A 121 7.35 24.99 5.85
CA THR A 121 7.82 26.34 5.56
C THR A 121 9.13 26.63 6.28
N GLN A 122 10.16 27.00 5.53
CA GLN A 122 11.47 27.46 6.05
C GLN A 122 11.64 28.94 5.75
N LYS A 123 12.59 29.60 6.44
CA LYS A 123 12.84 31.06 6.36
C LYS A 123 12.90 31.61 4.93
N LYS A 124 13.30 30.78 3.93
CA LYS A 124 13.46 31.19 2.51
C LYS A 124 12.56 30.43 1.53
N LYS A 125 11.85 29.40 1.98
CA LYS A 125 11.03 28.56 1.07
C LYS A 125 9.71 28.20 1.76
N LYS A 126 8.62 28.72 1.22
CA LYS A 126 7.27 28.47 1.72
C LYS A 126 6.76 27.15 1.15
N ALA A 127 6.07 26.37 1.97
CA ALA A 127 5.36 25.19 1.49
C ALA A 127 4.24 25.61 0.52
N LEU A 128 4.05 24.83 -0.56
CA LEU A 128 2.98 25.06 -1.52
C LEU A 128 1.64 24.70 -0.88
N ASN A 129 0.63 25.51 -1.16
CA ASN A 129 -0.74 25.32 -0.64
C ASN A 129 -1.78 25.10 -1.75
N ASN A 130 -1.37 25.24 -3.01
CA ASN A 130 -2.25 25.06 -4.15
C ASN A 130 -1.53 24.31 -5.26
N VAL A 131 -2.25 23.43 -5.95
CA VAL A 131 -1.68 22.62 -7.04
C VAL A 131 -1.18 23.47 -8.21
N THR A 132 -1.73 24.69 -8.42
CA THR A 132 -1.26 25.61 -9.45
C THR A 132 0.17 26.12 -9.22
N GLU A 133 0.64 26.07 -7.97
CA GLU A 133 2.01 26.43 -7.61
C GLU A 133 3.05 25.37 -8.03
N LEU A 134 2.59 24.19 -8.48
CA LEU A 134 3.47 23.14 -9.03
C LEU A 134 4.01 23.49 -10.42
N ILE A 135 3.41 24.43 -11.15
CA ILE A 135 3.91 24.89 -12.44
C ILE A 135 5.34 25.42 -12.27
N GLY A 136 6.29 24.90 -13.07
CA GLY A 136 7.70 25.21 -12.99
C GLY A 136 8.46 24.53 -11.84
N LYS A 137 7.83 23.59 -11.11
CA LYS A 137 8.49 22.80 -10.05
C LYS A 137 8.91 21.43 -10.54
N GLU A 138 10.04 20.97 -10.04
CA GLU A 138 10.53 19.60 -10.25
C GLU A 138 9.86 18.66 -9.25
N VAL A 139 9.10 17.67 -9.74
CA VAL A 139 8.38 16.71 -8.92
C VAL A 139 8.84 15.31 -9.28
N TYR A 140 9.29 14.57 -8.28
CA TYR A 140 9.84 13.23 -8.43
C TYR A 140 8.80 12.17 -8.07
N VAL A 141 8.62 11.18 -8.96
CA VAL A 141 7.62 10.13 -8.78
C VAL A 141 8.12 8.78 -9.25
N LYS A 142 7.60 7.71 -8.65
CA LYS A 142 7.74 6.36 -9.16
C LYS A 142 6.78 6.13 -10.33
N PRO A 143 7.14 5.22 -11.28
CA PRO A 143 6.21 4.73 -12.31
C PRO A 143 4.89 4.21 -11.71
N GLY A 144 3.82 4.27 -12.51
CA GLY A 144 2.50 3.79 -12.14
C GLY A 144 1.55 4.89 -11.68
N LYS A 145 0.68 4.61 -10.70
CA LYS A 145 -0.45 5.50 -10.33
C LYS A 145 -0.07 6.93 -9.96
N TYR A 146 1.09 7.14 -9.37
CA TYR A 146 1.56 8.48 -9.00
C TYR A 146 1.98 9.30 -10.22
N LEU A 147 2.71 8.66 -11.14
CA LEU A 147 3.11 9.27 -12.42
C LEU A 147 1.87 9.58 -13.27
N GLU A 148 0.96 8.61 -13.42
CA GLU A 148 -0.30 8.80 -14.17
C GLU A 148 -1.11 9.98 -13.61
N ARG A 149 -1.24 10.10 -12.29
CA ARG A 149 -1.92 11.23 -11.67
C ARG A 149 -1.21 12.55 -11.92
N LEU A 150 0.11 12.58 -11.79
CA LEU A 150 0.89 13.81 -12.00
C LEU A 150 0.81 14.29 -13.45
N ILE A 151 0.88 13.38 -14.43
CA ILE A 151 0.68 13.70 -15.84
C ILE A 151 -0.72 14.27 -16.10
N ASN A 152 -1.75 13.71 -15.48
CA ASN A 152 -3.11 14.20 -15.63
C ASN A 152 -3.27 15.59 -14.98
N LEU A 153 -2.69 15.79 -13.79
CA LEU A 153 -2.70 17.08 -13.12
C LEU A 153 -1.97 18.16 -13.95
N ASP A 154 -0.83 17.81 -14.53
CA ASP A 154 -0.09 18.72 -15.42
C ASP A 154 -0.97 19.17 -16.60
N LYS A 155 -1.68 18.24 -17.25
CA LYS A 155 -2.62 18.56 -18.33
C LYS A 155 -3.79 19.43 -17.83
N GLU A 156 -4.35 19.13 -16.67
CA GLU A 156 -5.43 19.92 -16.05
C GLU A 156 -4.99 21.36 -15.78
N LEU A 157 -3.72 21.58 -15.44
CA LEU A 157 -3.13 22.89 -15.18
C LEU A 157 -2.65 23.63 -16.45
N GLY A 158 -2.74 22.99 -17.62
CA GLY A 158 -2.24 23.56 -18.88
C GLY A 158 -0.76 23.30 -19.16
N GLY A 159 -0.13 22.41 -18.38
CA GLY A 159 1.28 22.03 -18.51
C GLY A 159 2.22 22.87 -17.64
N GLY A 160 3.46 22.45 -17.57
CA GLY A 160 4.55 23.19 -16.94
C GLY A 160 5.10 22.60 -15.65
N ILE A 161 4.57 21.46 -15.17
CA ILE A 161 5.21 20.70 -14.09
C ILE A 161 6.43 19.97 -14.68
N LEU A 162 7.58 20.08 -14.03
CA LEU A 162 8.79 19.36 -14.43
C LEU A 162 8.77 17.96 -13.77
N ILE A 163 8.24 16.98 -14.50
CA ILE A 163 8.02 15.62 -13.99
C ILE A 163 9.31 14.80 -14.15
N HIS A 164 9.82 14.30 -13.03
CA HIS A 164 10.97 13.39 -12.98
C HIS A 164 10.49 11.98 -12.59
N GLU A 165 10.40 11.11 -13.58
CA GLU A 165 10.14 9.70 -13.36
C GLU A 165 11.40 9.00 -12.85
N VAL A 166 11.30 8.32 -11.72
CA VAL A 166 12.38 7.55 -11.11
C VAL A 166 12.14 6.06 -11.36
N ASP A 167 12.49 5.61 -12.57
CA ASP A 167 12.40 4.22 -13.00
C ASP A 167 13.68 3.45 -12.58
N ASN A 168 13.82 3.25 -11.27
CA ASN A 168 14.90 2.49 -10.65
C ASN A 168 14.32 1.64 -9.53
N ASP A 169 14.33 0.32 -9.69
CA ASP A 169 13.76 -0.63 -8.73
C ASP A 169 14.42 -0.59 -7.35
N SER A 170 15.65 -0.09 -7.27
CA SER A 170 16.36 0.07 -5.99
C SER A 170 15.93 1.31 -5.21
N ILE A 171 15.16 2.22 -5.80
CA ILE A 171 14.63 3.42 -5.16
C ILE A 171 13.13 3.25 -4.96
N THR A 172 12.68 3.28 -3.71
CA THR A 172 11.27 3.18 -3.35
C THR A 172 10.62 4.56 -3.25
N THR A 173 9.29 4.61 -3.11
CA THR A 173 8.57 5.86 -2.82
C THR A 173 9.00 6.42 -1.45
N GLU A 174 9.26 5.57 -0.47
CA GLU A 174 9.78 5.95 0.84
C GLU A 174 11.17 6.60 0.76
N ASP A 175 12.03 6.12 -0.15
CA ASP A 175 13.33 6.76 -0.40
C ASP A 175 13.16 8.18 -0.96
N LEU A 176 12.21 8.40 -1.86
CA LEU A 176 11.89 9.75 -2.36
C LEU A 176 11.38 10.66 -1.23
N ILE A 177 10.53 10.14 -0.35
CA ILE A 177 10.05 10.89 0.83
C ILE A 177 11.23 11.26 1.75
N MET A 178 12.15 10.34 1.98
CA MET A 178 13.37 10.59 2.75
C MET A 178 14.24 11.65 2.09
N GLN A 179 14.45 11.60 0.77
CA GLN A 179 15.21 12.61 0.01
C GLN A 179 14.55 14.00 0.11
N VAL A 180 13.21 14.07 0.11
CA VAL A 180 12.50 15.34 0.39
C VAL A 180 12.83 15.83 1.79
N SER A 181 12.77 14.97 2.80
CA SER A 181 13.10 15.35 4.19
C SER A 181 14.53 15.86 4.33
N ASN A 182 15.48 15.20 3.66
CA ASN A 182 16.90 15.57 3.68
C ASN A 182 17.21 16.86 2.87
N GLY A 183 16.30 17.27 1.98
CA GLY A 183 16.47 18.43 1.12
C GLY A 183 17.27 18.14 -0.18
N GLU A 184 17.40 16.89 -0.53
CA GLU A 184 18.02 16.44 -1.78
C GLU A 184 17.12 16.72 -2.99
N ILE A 185 15.81 16.53 -2.81
CA ILE A 185 14.75 16.93 -3.72
C ILE A 185 13.71 17.77 -2.97
N ASP A 186 12.88 18.52 -3.71
CA ASP A 186 11.91 19.41 -3.07
C ASP A 186 10.51 18.77 -2.93
N TYR A 187 10.10 17.99 -3.93
CA TYR A 187 8.73 17.48 -4.06
C TYR A 187 8.69 16.04 -4.54
N ALA A 188 7.87 15.23 -3.87
CA ALA A 188 7.49 13.89 -4.30
C ALA A 188 5.97 13.69 -4.12
N ILE A 189 5.40 12.65 -4.72
CA ILE A 189 3.99 12.30 -4.58
C ILE A 189 3.86 10.88 -4.05
N CYS A 190 2.95 10.69 -3.10
CA CYS A 190 2.56 9.37 -2.60
C CYS A 190 1.13 9.38 -2.05
N ASP A 191 0.63 8.21 -1.64
CA ASP A 191 -0.64 8.10 -0.92
C ASP A 191 -0.55 8.78 0.46
N ASN A 192 -1.68 9.30 0.93
CA ASN A 192 -1.76 10.03 2.20
C ASN A 192 -1.42 9.17 3.42
N ASP A 193 -1.73 7.87 3.41
CA ASP A 193 -1.39 6.94 4.48
C ASP A 193 0.14 6.71 4.56
N LEU A 194 0.79 6.50 3.41
CA LEU A 194 2.24 6.39 3.32
C LEU A 194 2.93 7.68 3.77
N ALA A 195 2.39 8.83 3.37
CA ALA A 195 2.88 10.13 3.80
C ALA A 195 2.74 10.34 5.32
N LYS A 196 1.59 9.96 5.90
CA LYS A 196 1.35 10.02 7.35
C LYS A 196 2.32 9.15 8.12
N LEU A 197 2.52 7.90 7.68
CA LEU A 197 3.50 7.01 8.30
C LEU A 197 4.90 7.66 8.28
N ASN A 198 5.36 8.13 7.13
CA ASN A 198 6.69 8.71 7.01
C ASN A 198 6.84 10.02 7.79
N LYS A 199 5.77 10.82 7.95
CA LYS A 199 5.78 12.01 8.79
C LYS A 199 6.07 11.71 10.26
N THR A 200 5.78 10.51 10.75
CA THR A 200 6.13 10.09 12.11
C THR A 200 7.66 9.99 12.31
N TYR A 201 8.41 9.72 11.24
CA TYR A 201 9.88 9.69 11.24
C TYR A 201 10.49 11.03 10.86
N TYR A 202 9.87 11.73 9.91
CA TYR A 202 10.35 12.97 9.32
C TYR A 202 9.40 14.13 9.66
N PRO A 203 9.42 14.68 10.88
CA PRO A 203 8.46 15.69 11.33
C PRO A 203 8.59 17.03 10.60
N ASN A 204 9.66 17.23 9.83
CA ASN A 204 9.87 18.39 8.96
C ASN A 204 9.08 18.33 7.66
N LEU A 205 8.34 17.24 7.40
CA LEU A 205 7.51 17.11 6.21
C LEU A 205 6.15 17.82 6.38
N ASN A 206 5.71 18.45 5.30
CA ASN A 206 4.34 18.90 5.09
C ASN A 206 3.70 18.01 4.01
N ILE A 207 2.53 17.49 4.32
CA ILE A 207 1.74 16.56 3.48
C ILE A 207 0.30 17.03 3.31
N ASP A 208 0.04 18.31 3.51
CA ASP A 208 -1.33 18.87 3.58
C ASP A 208 -1.93 19.14 2.19
N LEU A 209 -1.08 19.25 1.15
CA LEU A 209 -1.56 19.51 -0.21
C LEU A 209 -1.97 18.22 -0.92
N ALA A 210 -3.28 18.01 -1.07
CA ALA A 210 -3.81 16.93 -1.91
C ALA A 210 -3.59 17.24 -3.40
N VAL A 211 -3.12 16.25 -4.15
CA VAL A 211 -2.91 16.33 -5.62
C VAL A 211 -3.88 15.46 -6.40
N SER A 212 -4.71 14.67 -5.72
CA SER A 212 -5.81 13.90 -6.30
C SER A 212 -7.10 14.15 -5.55
N PHE A 213 -8.22 13.79 -6.18
CA PHE A 213 -9.51 13.69 -5.49
C PHE A 213 -9.51 12.53 -4.52
N ASP A 214 -10.41 12.57 -3.53
CA ASP A 214 -10.70 11.47 -2.64
C ASP A 214 -11.20 10.26 -3.43
N GLN A 215 -10.66 9.11 -3.13
CA GLN A 215 -11.02 7.82 -3.71
C GLN A 215 -11.36 6.83 -2.60
N ARG A 216 -12.38 6.02 -2.84
CA ARG A 216 -12.65 4.86 -1.97
C ARG A 216 -11.61 3.80 -2.26
N ALA A 217 -11.16 3.15 -1.22
CA ALA A 217 -10.31 1.97 -1.30
C ALA A 217 -10.74 0.94 -0.25
N SER A 218 -10.56 -0.33 -0.55
CA SER A 218 -10.98 -1.42 0.31
C SER A 218 -10.20 -2.70 0.02
N TRP A 219 -10.31 -3.70 0.87
CA TRP A 219 -9.89 -5.05 0.57
C TRP A 219 -10.76 -5.65 -0.54
N ALA A 220 -10.34 -6.78 -1.11
CA ALA A 220 -11.12 -7.43 -2.16
C ALA A 220 -10.96 -8.95 -2.15
N VAL A 221 -12.01 -9.64 -2.59
CA VAL A 221 -12.06 -11.09 -2.80
C VAL A 221 -12.55 -11.39 -4.22
N ARG A 222 -12.47 -12.65 -4.63
CA ARG A 222 -13.14 -13.09 -5.87
C ARG A 222 -14.65 -12.95 -5.72
N LYS A 223 -15.35 -12.60 -6.77
CA LYS A 223 -16.84 -12.59 -6.82
C LYS A 223 -17.45 -13.96 -6.49
N THR A 224 -16.67 -15.01 -6.68
CA THR A 224 -17.04 -16.39 -6.32
C THR A 224 -16.74 -16.77 -4.87
N SER A 225 -16.24 -15.83 -4.07
CA SER A 225 -15.91 -16.03 -2.65
C SER A 225 -16.68 -15.05 -1.74
N PRO A 226 -18.04 -14.98 -1.84
CA PRO A 226 -18.83 -13.99 -1.12
C PRO A 226 -18.78 -14.16 0.41
N LEU A 227 -18.69 -15.40 0.90
CA LEU A 227 -18.68 -15.67 2.34
C LEU A 227 -17.39 -15.15 2.99
N LEU A 228 -16.24 -15.24 2.30
CA LEU A 228 -15.00 -14.65 2.78
C LEU A 228 -15.10 -13.13 2.82
N GLY A 229 -15.69 -12.52 1.79
CA GLY A 229 -15.91 -11.07 1.72
C GLY A 229 -16.81 -10.55 2.84
N GLU A 230 -17.94 -11.24 3.09
CA GLU A 230 -18.84 -10.94 4.20
C GLU A 230 -18.16 -11.09 5.56
N ALA A 231 -17.38 -12.16 5.75
CA ALA A 231 -16.61 -12.37 6.97
C ALA A 231 -15.58 -11.27 7.21
N ALA A 232 -14.85 -10.84 6.17
CA ALA A 232 -13.88 -9.75 6.27
C ALA A 232 -14.56 -8.42 6.61
N THR A 233 -15.69 -8.12 6.00
CA THR A 233 -16.47 -6.89 6.26
C THR A 233 -17.01 -6.88 7.69
N LYS A 234 -17.60 -7.99 8.12
CA LYS A 234 -18.11 -8.14 9.49
C LYS A 234 -16.98 -7.99 10.51
N TRP A 235 -15.85 -8.65 10.27
CA TRP A 235 -14.70 -8.57 11.16
C TRP A 235 -14.18 -7.13 11.32
N HIS A 236 -14.06 -6.37 10.22
CA HIS A 236 -13.66 -4.97 10.30
C HIS A 236 -14.65 -4.16 11.13
N GLN A 237 -15.96 -4.26 10.87
CA GLN A 237 -16.98 -3.53 11.60
C GLN A 237 -16.95 -3.80 13.11
N GLU A 238 -16.71 -5.05 13.50
CA GLU A 238 -16.66 -5.46 14.91
C GLU A 238 -15.33 -5.09 15.59
N ASN A 239 -14.22 -5.00 14.84
CA ASN A 239 -12.88 -4.86 15.40
C ASN A 239 -12.24 -3.49 15.24
N MET A 240 -12.76 -2.57 14.43
CA MET A 240 -12.21 -1.20 14.23
C MET A 240 -11.96 -0.46 15.56
N THR A 241 -12.81 -0.67 16.55
CA THR A 241 -12.69 -0.06 17.89
C THR A 241 -11.96 -0.94 18.88
N SER A 242 -11.53 -2.15 18.50
CA SER A 242 -10.82 -3.05 19.38
C SER A 242 -9.45 -2.49 19.82
N PRO A 243 -8.99 -2.80 21.04
CA PRO A 243 -7.66 -2.36 21.49
C PRO A 243 -6.52 -2.81 20.56
N ALA A 244 -6.63 -4.00 19.96
CA ALA A 244 -5.63 -4.53 19.04
C ALA A 244 -5.55 -3.71 17.73
N TYR A 245 -6.71 -3.45 17.11
CA TYR A 245 -6.79 -2.61 15.90
C TYR A 245 -6.28 -1.21 16.17
N GLN A 246 -6.74 -0.57 17.25
CA GLN A 246 -6.32 0.78 17.63
C GLN A 246 -4.83 0.85 17.96
N ALA A 247 -4.26 -0.17 18.60
CA ALA A 247 -2.83 -0.24 18.87
C ALA A 247 -2.01 -0.33 17.57
N SER A 248 -2.46 -1.13 16.58
CA SER A 248 -1.82 -1.20 15.27
C SER A 248 -1.91 0.14 14.55
N SER A 249 -3.10 0.73 14.44
CA SER A 249 -3.29 2.04 13.79
C SER A 249 -2.41 3.13 14.43
N LYS A 250 -2.42 3.21 15.75
CA LYS A 250 -1.61 4.18 16.49
C LYS A 250 -0.11 3.98 16.27
N ARG A 251 0.35 2.73 16.25
CA ARG A 251 1.76 2.38 16.01
C ARG A 251 2.25 2.88 14.66
N TYR A 252 1.43 2.74 13.61
CA TYR A 252 1.83 3.12 12.25
C TYR A 252 1.64 4.61 11.96
N PHE A 253 0.58 5.25 12.48
CA PHE A 253 0.16 6.56 11.98
C PHE A 253 0.22 7.70 13.00
N GLU A 254 0.38 7.42 14.29
CA GLU A 254 0.33 8.45 15.32
C GLU A 254 1.60 8.57 16.17
N ILE A 255 2.27 7.44 16.47
CA ILE A 255 3.44 7.46 17.35
C ILE A 255 4.65 8.00 16.60
N SER A 256 5.16 9.16 17.01
CA SER A 256 6.42 9.68 16.49
C SER A 256 7.57 8.74 16.87
N LYS A 257 8.24 8.22 15.87
CA LYS A 257 9.35 7.27 16.01
C LYS A 257 10.69 8.00 15.97
N ARG A 258 10.79 9.18 16.58
CA ARG A 258 12.04 9.93 16.71
C ARG A 258 13.10 9.07 17.37
N THR A 259 14.04 8.55 16.60
CA THR A 259 15.34 8.18 17.15
C THR A 259 16.14 9.45 17.37
N PRO A 260 16.69 9.68 18.57
CA PRO A 260 17.69 10.75 18.76
C PRO A 260 18.88 10.39 17.86
N HIS A 261 19.13 11.20 16.84
CA HIS A 261 20.35 11.23 16.02
C HIS A 261 21.06 9.86 15.82
N GLY A 262 20.41 8.94 15.11
CA GLY A 262 21.09 7.81 14.50
C GLY A 262 21.31 8.15 13.03
N SER A 263 22.54 8.30 12.60
CA SER A 263 22.90 8.37 11.18
C SER A 263 22.17 7.27 10.42
N ILE A 264 21.53 7.64 9.30
CA ILE A 264 21.01 6.68 8.34
C ILE A 264 22.20 5.81 7.92
N LEU A 265 22.22 4.58 8.42
CA LEU A 265 23.29 3.65 8.09
C LEU A 265 23.07 3.22 6.64
N SER A 266 24.01 3.52 5.77
CA SER A 266 24.02 3.01 4.40
C SER A 266 24.26 1.49 4.40
N ILE A 267 24.10 0.84 3.24
CA ILE A 267 24.45 -0.60 3.10
C ILE A 267 25.90 -0.86 3.55
N LYS A 268 26.81 0.11 3.36
CA LYS A 268 28.17 0.06 3.90
C LYS A 268 28.23 0.04 5.42
N ASP A 269 27.19 0.52 6.08
CA ASP A 269 27.05 0.64 7.54
C ASP A 269 26.15 -0.44 8.14
N GLY A 270 25.91 -1.55 7.42
CA GLY A 270 25.15 -2.70 7.92
C GLY A 270 23.63 -2.59 7.85
N LYS A 271 23.08 -1.74 6.98
CA LYS A 271 21.64 -1.67 6.70
C LYS A 271 21.19 -2.96 5.99
N ILE A 272 20.25 -3.69 6.59
CA ILE A 272 19.79 -5.00 6.11
C ILE A 272 18.54 -4.83 5.22
N SER A 273 17.77 -3.75 5.39
CA SER A 273 16.53 -3.50 4.66
C SER A 273 16.29 -1.99 4.51
N HIS A 274 15.50 -1.59 3.49
CA HIS A 274 15.01 -0.22 3.34
C HIS A 274 14.27 0.30 4.57
N PHE A 275 13.70 -0.60 5.36
CA PHE A 275 12.89 -0.30 6.54
C PHE A 275 13.70 -0.31 7.85
N ASP A 276 15.02 -0.54 7.82
CA ASP A 276 15.87 -0.55 9.02
C ASP A 276 15.80 0.73 9.84
N THR A 277 15.53 1.86 9.20
CA THR A 277 15.36 3.16 9.87
C THR A 277 13.97 3.37 10.44
N LEU A 278 12.98 2.57 10.02
CA LEU A 278 11.57 2.75 10.38
C LEU A 278 11.21 2.12 11.74
N PHE A 279 12.02 1.18 12.25
CA PHE A 279 11.66 0.38 13.42
C PHE A 279 12.80 0.19 14.44
N LYS A 280 13.78 1.12 14.45
CA LYS A 280 14.81 1.17 15.49
C LYS A 280 14.36 1.90 16.74
#